data_6ffbb9076cb22c1c0a3ae5247a11417d
#
_entry.id   6ffbb9076cb22c1c0a3ae5247a11417d
#
_cell.length_a   1.000
_cell.length_b   1.000
_cell.length_c   1.000
_cell.angle_alpha   90.00
_cell.angle_beta   90.00
_cell.angle_gamma   90.00
#
_symmetry.space_group_name_H-M   'P 1'
#
loop_
_entity.id
_entity.type
_entity.pdbx_description
1 polymer ?
#
loop_
_entity_poly.entity_id
_entity_poly.type
_entity_poly.pdbx_seq_one_letter_code
_entity_poly.pdbx_strand_id
1 'polypeptide(L)'
;MGFGPYRGGGGGMGNMQQLMKQAQKMQQDLQKAQEELKDLEVTGSAASGMVEVTMTCDGKLSGIHIKPEAVDPDDIEMLEDLITAAFNDAMEQVETEKNERLGQFSGLGL
;
A
#
# COMPACT_ATOMS: atom_id res chain seq x y z
N MET A 1 19.97 -43.67 -25.75
CA MET A 1 19.49 -42.91 -26.05
C MET A 1 19.10 -41.80 -25.30
N GLY A 2 18.95 -40.83 -25.42
CA GLY A 2 18.65 -39.64 -24.85
C GLY A 2 18.16 -39.57 -23.47
N PHE A 3 18.43 -40.58 -22.71
CA PHE A 3 17.89 -40.57 -21.42
C PHE A 3 18.78 -39.94 -20.42
N GLY A 4 19.94 -39.56 -20.81
CA GLY A 4 20.78 -38.77 -19.96
C GLY A 4 20.07 -37.63 -19.30
N PRO A 5 19.18 -36.99 -19.98
CA PRO A 5 18.48 -35.88 -19.40
C PRO A 5 17.72 -36.23 -18.15
N TYR A 6 17.36 -37.46 -18.01
CA TYR A 6 16.63 -37.84 -16.84
C TYR A 6 17.39 -37.68 -15.57
N ARG A 7 18.66 -37.85 -15.68
CA ARG A 7 19.43 -37.68 -14.51
C ARG A 7 19.49 -36.27 -14.15
N GLY A 8 19.63 -35.42 -15.11
CA GLY A 8 19.54 -34.00 -14.88
C GLY A 8 18.21 -33.67 -14.23
N GLY A 9 17.20 -34.47 -14.57
CA GLY A 9 15.90 -34.28 -13.98
C GLY A 9 15.89 -34.41 -12.49
N GLY A 10 16.67 -35.32 -11.95
CA GLY A 10 16.74 -35.47 -10.52
C GLY A 10 17.25 -34.21 -9.84
N GLY A 11 18.31 -33.64 -10.37
CA GLY A 11 18.82 -32.40 -9.84
C GLY A 11 17.82 -31.26 -10.07
N GLY A 12 17.12 -31.29 -11.19
CA GLY A 12 16.10 -30.30 -11.46
C GLY A 12 14.96 -30.35 -10.47
N MET A 13 14.60 -31.52 -10.01
CA MET A 13 13.55 -31.65 -9.04
C MET A 13 13.92 -30.97 -7.71
N GLY A 14 15.17 -31.13 -7.29
CA GLY A 14 15.63 -30.46 -6.08
C GLY A 14 15.56 -28.95 -6.24
N ASN A 15 15.94 -28.44 -7.39
CA ASN A 15 15.87 -27.01 -7.65
C ASN A 15 14.43 -26.55 -7.72
N MET A 16 13.56 -27.34 -8.28
CA MET A 16 12.15 -26.99 -8.36
C MET A 16 11.53 -26.86 -6.96
N GLN A 17 11.88 -27.75 -6.06
CA GLN A 17 11.38 -27.66 -4.70
C GLN A 17 11.85 -26.41 -4.02
N GLN A 18 13.11 -26.01 -4.22
CA GLN A 18 13.60 -24.77 -3.66
C GLN A 18 12.91 -23.58 -4.27
N LEU A 19 12.69 -23.60 -5.57
CA LEU A 19 11.98 -22.51 -6.26
C LEU A 19 10.54 -22.40 -5.76
N MET A 20 9.88 -23.53 -5.55
CA MET A 20 8.53 -23.53 -5.04
C MET A 20 8.46 -22.97 -3.63
N LYS A 21 9.43 -23.33 -2.78
CA LYS A 21 9.48 -22.77 -1.43
C LYS A 21 9.70 -21.28 -1.44
N GLN A 22 10.57 -20.80 -2.33
CA GLN A 22 10.82 -19.38 -2.47
C GLN A 22 9.58 -18.66 -2.94
N ALA A 23 8.87 -19.25 -3.91
CA ALA A 23 7.64 -18.65 -4.43
C ALA A 23 6.57 -18.58 -3.35
N GLN A 24 6.43 -19.62 -2.55
CA GLN A 24 5.48 -19.64 -1.45
C GLN A 24 5.82 -18.58 -0.41
N LYS A 25 7.11 -18.46 -0.10
CA LYS A 25 7.54 -17.45 0.86
C LYS A 25 7.25 -16.05 0.34
N MET A 26 7.51 -15.81 -0.95
CA MET A 26 7.23 -14.52 -1.53
C MET A 26 5.75 -14.19 -1.50
N GLN A 27 4.88 -15.17 -1.75
CA GLN A 27 3.45 -14.97 -1.64
C GLN A 27 3.05 -14.64 -0.21
N GLN A 28 3.61 -15.33 0.77
CA GLN A 28 3.33 -15.06 2.17
C GLN A 28 3.80 -13.66 2.55
N ASP A 29 4.99 -13.28 2.10
CA ASP A 29 5.53 -11.96 2.38
C ASP A 29 4.66 -10.87 1.74
N LEU A 30 4.17 -11.12 0.52
CA LEU A 30 3.30 -10.18 -0.15
C LEU A 30 1.98 -10.03 0.59
N GLN A 31 1.37 -11.15 1.00
CA GLN A 31 0.14 -11.10 1.77
C GLN A 31 0.33 -10.34 3.07
N LYS A 32 1.45 -10.59 3.73
CA LYS A 32 1.75 -9.91 4.98
C LYS A 32 1.91 -8.41 4.76
N ALA A 33 2.60 -8.02 3.70
CA ALA A 33 2.76 -6.61 3.36
C ALA A 33 1.41 -5.96 3.08
N GLN A 34 0.53 -6.66 2.37
CA GLN A 34 -0.81 -6.14 2.09
C GLN A 34 -1.65 -6.01 3.35
N GLU A 35 -1.52 -6.97 4.27
CA GLU A 35 -2.23 -6.89 5.54
C GLU A 35 -1.72 -5.73 6.40
N GLU A 36 -0.42 -5.49 6.38
CA GLU A 36 0.15 -4.36 7.11
C GLU A 36 -0.40 -3.05 6.58
N LEU A 37 -0.62 -2.95 5.26
CA LEU A 37 -1.19 -1.73 4.67
C LEU A 37 -2.62 -1.48 5.13
N LYS A 38 -3.39 -2.53 5.42
CA LYS A 38 -4.75 -2.38 5.93
C LYS A 38 -4.77 -1.76 7.32
N ASP A 39 -3.75 -2.04 8.11
CA ASP A 39 -3.67 -1.56 9.50
C ASP A 39 -2.88 -0.27 9.64
N LEU A 40 -2.14 0.10 8.61
CA LEU A 40 -1.32 1.31 8.66
C LEU A 40 -2.16 2.52 8.29
N GLU A 41 -2.18 3.50 9.17
CA GLU A 41 -2.91 4.74 8.94
C GLU A 41 -1.96 5.88 8.65
N VAL A 42 -2.38 6.77 7.77
CA VAL A 42 -1.68 8.01 7.48
C VAL A 42 -2.65 9.17 7.69
N THR A 43 -2.11 10.34 7.98
CA THR A 43 -2.94 11.54 8.16
C THR A 43 -2.45 12.60 7.19
N GLY A 44 -3.36 13.05 6.33
CA GLY A 44 -3.13 14.20 5.47
C GLY A 44 -3.74 15.44 6.10
N SER A 45 -3.18 16.59 5.81
CA SER A 45 -3.68 17.83 6.39
C SER A 45 -3.68 18.96 5.40
N ALA A 46 -4.49 19.97 5.68
CA ALA A 46 -4.55 21.21 4.92
C ALA A 46 -4.65 22.38 5.89
N ALA A 47 -4.12 23.54 5.48
CA ALA A 47 -4.17 24.76 6.25
C ALA A 47 -3.61 24.57 7.67
N SER A 48 -2.43 24.00 7.77
CA SER A 48 -1.73 23.79 9.04
C SER A 48 -2.55 22.98 10.04
N GLY A 49 -3.27 21.98 9.54
CA GLY A 49 -4.02 21.07 10.40
C GLY A 49 -5.44 21.48 10.67
N MET A 50 -5.95 22.51 10.01
CA MET A 50 -7.35 22.90 10.19
C MET A 50 -8.31 21.82 9.70
N VAL A 51 -7.92 21.08 8.68
CA VAL A 51 -8.63 19.88 8.20
C VAL A 51 -7.63 18.76 8.12
N GLU A 52 -7.97 17.63 8.73
CA GLU A 52 -7.13 16.44 8.69
C GLU A 52 -7.95 15.25 8.20
N VAL A 53 -7.35 14.43 7.34
CA VAL A 53 -7.98 13.23 6.80
C VAL A 53 -7.10 12.05 7.17
N THR A 54 -7.69 11.05 7.81
CA THR A 54 -6.98 9.83 8.19
C THR A 54 -7.46 8.69 7.29
N MET A 55 -6.51 7.98 6.71
CA MET A 55 -6.78 6.88 5.79
C MET A 55 -5.92 5.69 6.13
N THR A 56 -6.44 4.49 5.85
CA THR A 56 -5.60 3.30 5.86
C THR A 56 -4.89 3.21 4.52
N CYS A 57 -3.75 2.52 4.51
CA CYS A 57 -2.95 2.44 3.28
C CYS A 57 -3.50 1.46 2.26
N ASP A 58 -4.61 0.77 2.57
CA ASP A 58 -5.36 0.01 1.58
C ASP A 58 -6.45 0.86 0.91
N GLY A 59 -6.48 2.17 1.20
CA GLY A 59 -7.35 3.09 0.49
C GLY A 59 -8.68 3.38 1.14
N LYS A 60 -8.83 3.10 2.43
CA LYS A 60 -10.08 3.39 3.13
C LYS A 60 -9.95 4.65 3.97
N LEU A 61 -10.99 5.46 3.93
CA LEU A 61 -11.06 6.65 4.75
C LEU A 61 -11.48 6.24 6.16
N SER A 62 -10.64 6.56 7.15
CA SER A 62 -10.91 6.24 8.56
C SER A 62 -11.65 7.37 9.25
N GLY A 63 -11.36 8.60 8.88
CA GLY A 63 -12.02 9.73 9.52
C GLY A 63 -11.57 11.06 8.96
N ILE A 64 -12.33 12.07 9.27
CA ILE A 64 -12.02 13.46 8.92
C ILE A 64 -12.17 14.28 10.19
N HIS A 65 -11.17 15.10 10.48
CA HIS A 65 -11.23 16.02 11.60
C HIS A 65 -11.18 17.45 11.06
N ILE A 66 -12.17 18.24 11.44
CA ILE A 66 -12.31 19.62 10.98
C ILE A 66 -12.36 20.53 12.20
N LYS A 67 -11.44 21.49 12.27
CA LYS A 67 -11.49 22.47 13.36
C LYS A 67 -12.59 23.47 13.09
N PRO A 68 -13.28 23.95 14.12
CA PRO A 68 -14.36 24.91 13.91
C PRO A 68 -13.94 26.16 13.12
N GLU A 69 -12.69 26.57 13.28
CA GLU A 69 -12.18 27.75 12.58
C GLU A 69 -12.20 27.60 11.05
N ALA A 70 -12.23 26.37 10.57
CA ALA A 70 -12.29 26.09 9.14
C ALA A 70 -13.70 26.18 8.58
N VAL A 71 -14.70 26.25 9.42
CA VAL A 71 -16.11 26.24 9.00
C VAL A 71 -16.65 27.66 8.98
N ASP A 72 -16.80 28.18 7.77
CA ASP A 72 -17.40 29.49 7.55
C ASP A 72 -18.66 29.27 6.71
N PRO A 73 -19.86 29.50 7.29
CA PRO A 73 -21.10 29.28 6.53
C PRO A 73 -21.24 30.16 5.28
N ASP A 74 -20.48 31.25 5.25
CA ASP A 74 -20.50 32.13 4.08
C ASP A 74 -19.50 31.75 3.02
N ASP A 75 -18.63 30.74 3.32
CA ASP A 75 -17.62 30.30 2.36
C ASP A 75 -17.45 28.79 2.47
N ILE A 76 -18.47 28.06 2.07
CA ILE A 76 -18.44 26.59 2.12
C ILE A 76 -17.44 26.04 1.11
N GLU A 77 -17.24 26.74 -0.01
CA GLU A 77 -16.29 26.30 -1.02
C GLU A 77 -14.87 26.19 -0.46
N MET A 78 -14.50 27.11 0.43
CA MET A 78 -13.19 27.04 1.09
C MET A 78 -13.07 25.74 1.87
N LEU A 79 -14.11 25.35 2.60
CA LEU A 79 -14.07 24.09 3.35
C LEU A 79 -13.95 22.89 2.43
N GLU A 80 -14.68 22.89 1.34
CA GLU A 80 -14.60 21.82 0.34
C GLU A 80 -13.19 21.70 -0.21
N ASP A 81 -12.54 22.83 -0.51
CA ASP A 81 -11.18 22.83 -1.02
C ASP A 81 -10.19 22.31 0.02
N LEU A 82 -10.39 22.67 1.28
CA LEU A 82 -9.51 22.20 2.34
C LEU A 82 -9.64 20.69 2.54
N ILE A 83 -10.85 20.15 2.49
CA ILE A 83 -11.06 18.70 2.60
C ILE A 83 -10.40 18.00 1.43
N THR A 84 -10.56 18.52 0.23
CA THR A 84 -9.96 17.96 -0.97
C THR A 84 -8.44 17.94 -0.84
N ALA A 85 -7.85 19.03 -0.39
CA ALA A 85 -6.39 19.12 -0.22
C ALA A 85 -5.89 18.14 0.83
N ALA A 86 -6.59 18.04 1.95
CA ALA A 86 -6.20 17.11 3.01
C ALA A 86 -6.31 15.66 2.54
N PHE A 87 -7.34 15.32 1.80
CA PHE A 87 -7.52 13.99 1.24
C PHE A 87 -6.39 13.67 0.27
N ASN A 88 -6.07 14.59 -0.62
CA ASN A 88 -5.01 14.36 -1.58
C ASN A 88 -3.65 14.20 -0.91
N ASP A 89 -3.41 14.96 0.16
CA ASP A 89 -2.19 14.82 0.94
C ASP A 89 -2.13 13.42 1.57
N ALA A 90 -3.25 12.94 2.12
CA ALA A 90 -3.31 11.58 2.67
C ALA A 90 -3.07 10.54 1.58
N MET A 91 -3.64 10.72 0.40
CA MET A 91 -3.46 9.78 -0.71
C MET A 91 -2.01 9.71 -1.18
N GLU A 92 -1.30 10.83 -1.18
CA GLU A 92 0.13 10.82 -1.51
C GLU A 92 0.90 9.98 -0.51
N GLN A 93 0.57 10.10 0.77
CA GLN A 93 1.22 9.31 1.80
C GLN A 93 0.88 7.83 1.65
N VAL A 94 -0.37 7.50 1.29
CA VAL A 94 -0.77 6.12 1.01
C VAL A 94 0.07 5.55 -0.12
N GLU A 95 0.23 6.30 -1.19
CA GLU A 95 1.04 5.86 -2.34
C GLU A 95 2.49 5.62 -1.95
N THR A 96 3.04 6.52 -1.16
CA THR A 96 4.42 6.39 -0.69
C THR A 96 4.60 5.12 0.14
N GLU A 97 3.69 4.88 1.08
CA GLU A 97 3.77 3.69 1.93
C GLU A 97 3.58 2.41 1.12
N LYS A 98 2.66 2.41 0.17
CA LYS A 98 2.45 1.25 -0.70
C LYS A 98 3.70 0.96 -1.52
N ASN A 99 4.31 1.98 -2.09
CA ASN A 99 5.51 1.81 -2.89
C ASN A 99 6.67 1.28 -2.06
N GLU A 100 6.82 1.77 -0.85
CA GLU A 100 7.87 1.30 0.03
C GLU A 100 7.69 -0.16 0.43
N ARG A 101 6.47 -0.55 0.76
CA ARG A 101 6.20 -1.90 1.24
C ARG A 101 6.07 -2.92 0.13
N LEU A 102 5.55 -2.51 -1.03
CA LEU A 102 5.33 -3.42 -2.15
C LEU A 102 6.38 -3.30 -3.24
N GLY A 103 7.28 -2.32 -3.14
CA GLY A 103 8.31 -2.11 -4.15
C GLY A 103 9.20 -3.32 -4.39
N GLN A 104 9.48 -4.08 -3.32
CA GLN A 104 10.31 -5.27 -3.45
C GLN A 104 9.66 -6.35 -4.32
N PHE A 105 8.35 -6.24 -4.56
CA PHE A 105 7.62 -7.19 -5.38
C PHE A 105 7.35 -6.66 -6.79
N SER A 106 7.86 -5.49 -7.13
CA SER A 106 7.54 -4.86 -8.41
C SER A 106 8.02 -5.69 -9.60
N GLY A 107 9.12 -6.44 -9.42
CA GLY A 107 9.63 -7.30 -10.47
C GLY A 107 8.72 -8.49 -10.79
N LEU A 108 7.68 -8.70 -9.99
CA LEU A 108 6.74 -9.79 -10.20
C LEU A 108 5.47 -9.34 -10.92
N GLY A 109 5.45 -8.12 -11.45
CA GLY A 109 4.31 -7.63 -12.18
C GLY A 109 3.21 -7.03 -11.32
N LEU A 110 3.55 -6.60 -10.11
CA LEU A 110 2.56 -6.01 -9.21
C LEU A 110 2.38 -4.49 -9.44
#